data_01483aaa8f7483d8a12df4a3904bf1df
#
_entry.id   01483aaa8f7483d8a12df4a3904bf1df
#
_cell.length_a   1.000
_cell.length_b   1.000
_cell.length_c   1.000
_cell.angle_alpha   90.00
_cell.angle_beta   90.00
_cell.angle_gamma   90.00
#
_symmetry.space_group_name_H-M   'P 1'
#
loop_
_entity.id
_entity.type
_entity.pdbx_description
1 polymer ?
#
loop_
_entity_poly.entity_id
_entity_poly.type
_entity_poly.pdbx_seq_one_letter_code
_entity_poly.pdbx_strand_id
1 'polypeptide(L)'
;MNKVVLFLLAIVASLTVEAQINTPAPSPSAKLMQTVGLTEVMIDYSRPNMRGREVYGNLVPFDKLWRTGANAYTKITFDTDVTIGGKEVKAGTYSIFTKPGASNWEVFFYTDIVGGGTPSKWEESKVVASLSVPVYKMDMPVETFTITVDDVMSNGASIGIIWENTYVAVPFTVPTDATVMQSIDKALNGPTADDYYAAAVYYSSEGKDINKAKEWMGKAISMTEKPAFWQFRQQSLILAKAGDKKGAIEAAKKSLAGATEAGNNDYIKMNNDSLKEWGSK
;
A
#
# COMPACT_ATOMS: atom_id res chain seq x y z
N MET A 1 32.53 48.73 44.19
CA MET A 1 31.81 47.92 43.22
C MET A 1 30.56 47.38 43.93
N ASN A 2 29.37 47.80 43.52
CA ASN A 2 28.14 47.54 44.23
C ASN A 2 27.80 46.06 44.24
N LYS A 3 27.40 45.52 45.43
CA LYS A 3 26.99 44.10 45.59
C LYS A 3 25.93 43.65 44.56
N VAL A 4 25.09 44.59 44.09
CA VAL A 4 24.08 44.35 43.03
C VAL A 4 24.73 44.06 41.66
N VAL A 5 25.85 44.72 41.32
CA VAL A 5 26.56 44.47 40.05
C VAL A 5 27.24 43.11 40.06
N LEU A 6 27.76 42.67 41.21
CA LEU A 6 28.32 41.31 41.37
C LEU A 6 27.23 40.24 41.28
N PHE A 7 26.01 40.51 41.77
CA PHE A 7 24.88 39.59 41.69
C PHE A 7 24.34 39.46 40.25
N LEU A 8 24.28 40.55 39.52
CA LEU A 8 23.92 40.58 38.09
C LEU A 8 24.96 39.87 37.21
N LEU A 9 26.26 40.04 37.50
CA LEU A 9 27.34 39.33 36.81
C LEU A 9 27.31 37.80 37.07
N ALA A 10 26.91 37.37 38.27
CA ALA A 10 26.76 35.96 38.63
C ALA A 10 25.55 35.28 37.91
N ILE A 11 24.47 36.05 37.68
CA ILE A 11 23.28 35.55 36.95
C ILE A 11 23.58 35.40 35.44
N VAL A 12 24.39 36.27 34.85
CA VAL A 12 24.79 36.20 33.45
C VAL A 12 25.76 35.02 33.19
N ALA A 13 26.56 34.64 34.18
CA ALA A 13 27.49 33.50 34.07
C ALA A 13 26.82 32.14 34.17
N SER A 14 25.54 32.07 34.55
CA SER A 14 24.77 30.81 34.63
C SER A 14 24.01 30.45 33.36
N LEU A 15 24.12 31.22 32.29
CA LEU A 15 23.65 30.81 30.97
C LEU A 15 24.67 29.82 30.39
N THR A 16 24.62 28.56 30.86
CA THR A 16 25.31 27.48 30.20
C THR A 16 24.64 27.27 28.85
N VAL A 17 25.25 27.79 27.79
CA VAL A 17 24.93 27.40 26.43
C VAL A 17 25.42 25.94 26.30
N GLU A 18 24.55 24.99 26.51
CA GLU A 18 24.83 23.63 26.10
C GLU A 18 24.96 23.61 24.57
N ALA A 19 26.19 23.68 24.10
CA ALA A 19 26.52 23.44 22.71
C ALA A 19 26.31 21.93 22.44
N GLN A 20 25.06 21.56 22.17
CA GLN A 20 24.71 20.20 21.82
C GLN A 20 25.27 19.91 20.43
N ILE A 21 26.33 19.07 20.37
CA ILE A 21 26.86 18.59 19.09
C ILE A 21 25.80 17.71 18.45
N ASN A 22 25.25 18.18 17.34
CA ASN A 22 24.22 17.46 16.60
C ASN A 22 24.89 16.38 15.74
N THR A 23 24.79 15.11 16.14
CA THR A 23 25.36 13.97 15.41
C THR A 23 24.25 13.12 14.75
N PRO A 24 24.52 12.54 13.57
CA PRO A 24 23.57 11.62 12.94
C PRO A 24 23.24 10.44 13.85
N ALA A 25 21.95 10.07 13.89
CA ALA A 25 21.49 8.89 14.65
C ALA A 25 22.08 7.60 14.03
N PRO A 26 22.59 6.66 14.84
CA PRO A 26 23.13 5.38 14.35
C PRO A 26 22.10 4.52 13.61
N SER A 27 20.84 4.69 13.90
CA SER A 27 19.69 4.04 13.22
C SER A 27 18.65 5.13 12.93
N PRO A 28 18.76 5.83 11.78
CA PRO A 28 17.85 6.92 11.45
C PRO A 28 16.42 6.45 11.31
N SER A 29 15.47 7.33 11.62
CA SER A 29 14.06 7.07 11.39
C SER A 29 13.72 7.20 9.90
N ALA A 30 12.70 6.45 9.49
CA ALA A 30 12.09 6.55 8.16
C ALA A 30 10.58 6.49 8.28
N LYS A 31 9.91 7.12 7.32
CA LYS A 31 8.47 7.02 7.11
C LYS A 31 8.19 6.55 5.70
N LEU A 32 7.29 5.60 5.57
CA LEU A 32 6.76 5.12 4.30
C LEU A 32 5.27 5.40 4.30
N MET A 33 4.77 5.97 3.22
CA MET A 33 3.33 6.11 2.96
C MET A 33 3.03 5.44 1.63
N GLN A 34 1.99 4.62 1.61
CA GLN A 34 1.52 3.92 0.42
C GLN A 34 0.01 3.82 0.43
N THR A 35 -0.63 4.22 -0.67
CA THR A 35 -2.04 3.94 -0.88
C THR A 35 -2.20 2.53 -1.45
N VAL A 36 -3.02 1.71 -0.80
CA VAL A 36 -3.38 0.35 -1.23
C VAL A 36 -4.89 0.34 -1.47
N GLY A 37 -5.30 0.19 -2.72
CA GLY A 37 -6.70 0.40 -3.08
C GLY A 37 -7.17 1.81 -2.72
N LEU A 38 -8.08 1.91 -1.75
CA LEU A 38 -8.58 3.19 -1.19
C LEU A 38 -8.10 3.43 0.24
N THR A 39 -7.15 2.65 0.74
CA THR A 39 -6.61 2.73 2.10
C THR A 39 -5.24 3.36 2.10
N GLU A 40 -5.00 4.35 2.95
CA GLU A 40 -3.67 4.89 3.22
C GLU A 40 -2.98 4.05 4.30
N VAL A 41 -1.78 3.58 4.00
CA VAL A 41 -0.91 2.82 4.90
C VAL A 41 0.32 3.66 5.19
N MET A 42 0.60 3.92 6.46
CA MET A 42 1.81 4.64 6.88
C MET A 42 2.62 3.76 7.84
N ILE A 43 3.93 3.67 7.59
CA ILE A 43 4.86 2.93 8.44
C ILE A 43 5.94 3.89 8.96
N ASP A 44 6.13 3.93 10.28
CA ASP A 44 7.13 4.76 10.95
C ASP A 44 8.08 3.85 11.74
N TYR A 45 9.36 3.84 11.37
CA TYR A 45 10.34 2.88 11.90
C TYR A 45 11.77 3.42 11.90
N SER A 46 12.66 2.76 12.63
CA SER A 46 14.10 3.09 12.62
C SER A 46 14.87 2.03 11.85
N ARG A 47 15.89 2.47 11.11
CA ARG A 47 16.67 1.68 10.14
C ARG A 47 18.09 1.40 10.64
N PRO A 48 18.32 0.32 11.40
CA PRO A 48 19.67 -0.12 11.76
C PRO A 48 20.40 -0.68 10.54
N ASN A 49 21.74 -0.55 10.56
CA ASN A 49 22.65 -1.16 9.60
C ASN A 49 23.28 -2.42 10.18
N MET A 50 23.66 -3.36 9.29
CA MET A 50 24.41 -4.58 9.68
C MET A 50 25.76 -4.25 10.27
N ARG A 51 26.52 -3.39 9.64
CA ARG A 51 27.91 -3.02 10.03
C ARG A 51 28.79 -4.25 10.19
N GLY A 52 28.73 -5.18 9.24
CA GLY A 52 29.49 -6.40 9.22
C GLY A 52 29.10 -7.46 10.28
N ARG A 53 27.96 -7.28 10.96
CA ARG A 53 27.43 -8.25 11.92
C ARG A 53 26.53 -9.25 11.23
N GLU A 54 26.48 -10.47 11.73
CA GLU A 54 25.43 -11.43 11.45
C GLU A 54 24.15 -10.96 12.16
N VAL A 55 23.05 -10.85 11.42
CA VAL A 55 21.80 -10.29 11.97
C VAL A 55 20.97 -11.37 12.63
N TYR A 56 20.41 -12.27 11.83
CA TYR A 56 19.47 -13.26 12.33
C TYR A 56 20.17 -14.48 12.93
N GLY A 57 19.84 -14.78 14.16
CA GLY A 57 20.49 -15.81 14.97
C GLY A 57 21.54 -15.23 15.94
N ASN A 58 22.06 -14.01 15.65
CA ASN A 58 23.05 -13.35 16.50
C ASN A 58 22.54 -12.00 17.03
N LEU A 59 22.56 -10.91 16.21
CA LEU A 59 22.08 -9.59 16.65
C LEU A 59 20.59 -9.60 17.00
N VAL A 60 19.81 -10.33 16.22
CA VAL A 60 18.39 -10.63 16.45
C VAL A 60 18.27 -12.15 16.64
N PRO A 61 18.25 -12.64 17.89
CA PRO A 61 18.19 -14.07 18.16
C PRO A 61 16.91 -14.70 17.60
N PHE A 62 17.02 -15.93 17.10
CA PHE A 62 15.85 -16.69 16.67
C PHE A 62 14.90 -16.98 17.83
N ASP A 63 13.60 -17.07 17.51
CA ASP A 63 12.50 -17.39 18.42
C ASP A 63 12.38 -16.43 19.61
N LYS A 64 12.97 -15.25 19.52
CA LYS A 64 12.82 -14.18 20.51
C LYS A 64 12.01 -13.02 19.94
N LEU A 65 11.19 -12.42 20.80
CA LEU A 65 10.42 -11.24 20.43
C LEU A 65 11.36 -10.08 20.10
N TRP A 66 11.11 -9.45 18.96
CA TRP A 66 11.86 -8.30 18.45
C TRP A 66 10.90 -7.19 18.05
N ARG A 67 11.28 -5.93 18.35
CA ARG A 67 10.49 -4.73 17.98
C ARG A 67 10.51 -4.37 16.49
N THR A 68 11.06 -5.25 15.66
CA THR A 68 11.10 -5.13 14.19
C THR A 68 11.74 -3.81 13.73
N GLY A 69 12.96 -3.57 14.19
CA GLY A 69 13.73 -2.35 13.93
C GLY A 69 14.62 -1.96 15.10
N ALA A 70 14.78 -0.66 15.33
CA ALA A 70 15.62 -0.10 16.37
C ALA A 70 14.93 1.09 17.07
N ASN A 71 15.48 1.53 18.22
CA ASN A 71 14.99 2.66 19.01
C ASN A 71 13.53 2.47 19.47
N ALA A 72 12.62 3.34 19.02
CA ALA A 72 11.18 3.22 19.29
C ALA A 72 10.56 2.03 18.56
N TYR A 73 9.33 1.68 18.92
CA TYR A 73 8.55 0.65 18.24
C TYR A 73 8.33 1.02 16.77
N THR A 74 8.43 0.03 15.89
CA THR A 74 7.98 0.15 14.51
C THR A 74 6.47 0.21 14.49
N LYS A 75 5.90 1.27 13.91
CA LYS A 75 4.46 1.50 13.88
C LYS A 75 3.93 1.40 12.46
N ILE A 76 2.72 0.88 12.36
CA ILE A 76 1.92 0.91 11.14
C ILE A 76 0.57 1.55 11.45
N THR A 77 0.11 2.42 10.55
CA THR A 77 -1.20 3.08 10.65
C THR A 77 -2.00 2.74 9.40
N PHE A 78 -3.25 2.36 9.60
CA PHE A 78 -4.25 2.17 8.56
C PHE A 78 -5.37 3.19 8.78
N ASP A 79 -5.80 3.91 7.74
CA ASP A 79 -6.90 4.86 7.81
C ASP A 79 -8.28 4.21 7.63
N THR A 80 -8.32 2.94 7.22
CA THR A 80 -9.53 2.11 7.15
C THR A 80 -9.32 0.79 7.89
N ASP A 81 -10.41 0.05 8.15
CA ASP A 81 -10.33 -1.32 8.64
C ASP A 81 -9.63 -2.21 7.60
N VAL A 82 -8.76 -3.12 8.04
CA VAL A 82 -8.02 -4.05 7.17
C VAL A 82 -8.15 -5.48 7.69
N THR A 83 -7.80 -6.46 6.86
CA THR A 83 -7.73 -7.87 7.29
C THR A 83 -6.29 -8.36 7.24
N ILE A 84 -5.81 -8.91 8.36
CA ILE A 84 -4.46 -9.45 8.51
C ILE A 84 -4.56 -10.86 9.11
N GLY A 85 -4.00 -11.85 8.43
CA GLY A 85 -4.06 -13.25 8.91
C GLY A 85 -5.49 -13.77 9.11
N GLY A 86 -6.45 -13.26 8.32
CA GLY A 86 -7.88 -13.61 8.41
C GLY A 86 -8.63 -12.91 9.56
N LYS A 87 -7.98 -12.01 10.30
CA LYS A 87 -8.61 -11.20 11.36
C LYS A 87 -8.85 -9.77 10.89
N GLU A 88 -10.02 -9.23 11.20
CA GLU A 88 -10.32 -7.82 11.03
C GLU A 88 -9.52 -7.00 12.04
N VAL A 89 -8.79 -6.01 11.55
CA VAL A 89 -8.02 -5.02 12.32
C VAL A 89 -8.62 -3.65 12.03
N LYS A 90 -9.07 -2.97 13.06
CA LYS A 90 -9.71 -1.65 12.94
C LYS A 90 -8.74 -0.59 12.44
N ALA A 91 -9.27 0.45 11.79
CA ALA A 91 -8.50 1.66 11.48
C ALA A 91 -7.78 2.16 12.73
N GLY A 92 -6.50 2.50 12.60
CA GLY A 92 -5.70 2.93 13.74
C GLY A 92 -4.22 2.65 13.57
N THR A 93 -3.47 2.91 14.64
CA THR A 93 -2.02 2.70 14.69
C THR A 93 -1.69 1.50 15.59
N TYR A 94 -0.79 0.65 15.12
CA TYR A 94 -0.34 -0.55 15.81
C TYR A 94 1.18 -0.66 15.77
N SER A 95 1.77 -1.29 16.77
CA SER A 95 3.18 -1.66 16.72
C SER A 95 3.36 -3.03 16.07
N ILE A 96 4.39 -3.15 15.26
CA ILE A 96 4.80 -4.44 14.67
C ILE A 96 5.88 -5.06 15.55
N PHE A 97 5.60 -6.25 16.06
CA PHE A 97 6.60 -7.12 16.67
C PHE A 97 6.74 -8.39 15.87
N THR A 98 7.93 -8.98 15.90
CA THR A 98 8.19 -10.24 15.23
C THR A 98 8.97 -11.19 16.12
N LYS A 99 8.82 -12.50 15.90
CA LYS A 99 9.74 -13.54 16.36
C LYS A 99 10.37 -14.18 15.12
N PRO A 100 11.56 -13.74 14.73
CA PRO A 100 12.26 -14.33 13.59
C PRO A 100 12.60 -15.79 13.87
N GLY A 101 12.25 -16.66 12.95
CA GLY A 101 12.72 -18.04 12.90
C GLY A 101 13.56 -18.29 11.64
N ALA A 102 14.22 -19.41 11.54
CA ALA A 102 15.10 -19.73 10.41
C ALA A 102 14.31 -19.92 9.08
N SER A 103 13.08 -20.45 9.16
CA SER A 103 12.22 -20.74 8.00
C SER A 103 10.91 -19.96 7.97
N ASN A 104 10.40 -19.57 9.13
CA ASN A 104 9.17 -18.81 9.27
C ASN A 104 9.32 -17.76 10.37
N TRP A 105 8.63 -16.65 10.21
CA TRP A 105 8.51 -15.63 11.25
C TRP A 105 7.09 -15.59 11.79
N GLU A 106 6.94 -15.38 13.10
CA GLU A 106 5.68 -14.95 13.69
C GLU A 106 5.65 -13.42 13.70
N VAL A 107 4.57 -12.83 13.20
CA VAL A 107 4.37 -11.38 13.12
C VAL A 107 3.15 -11.02 13.95
N PHE A 108 3.26 -9.98 14.77
CA PHE A 108 2.23 -9.51 15.68
C PHE A 108 1.93 -8.03 15.47
N PHE A 109 0.65 -7.69 15.46
CA PHE A 109 0.16 -6.31 15.48
C PHE A 109 -0.38 -6.02 16.88
N TYR A 110 0.19 -5.02 17.55
CA TYR A 110 0.05 -4.79 18.97
C TYR A 110 -0.46 -3.38 19.27
N THR A 111 -1.36 -3.23 20.25
CA THR A 111 -2.03 -1.95 20.51
C THR A 111 -1.17 -0.90 21.20
N ASP A 112 -0.14 -1.29 21.97
CA ASP A 112 0.76 -0.31 22.59
C ASP A 112 1.72 0.25 21.53
N ILE A 113 1.68 1.56 21.30
CA ILE A 113 2.43 2.25 20.27
C ILE A 113 3.59 3.13 20.79
N VAL A 114 3.80 3.12 22.10
CA VAL A 114 4.86 3.90 22.75
C VAL A 114 5.77 2.98 23.52
N GLY A 115 7.06 3.05 23.21
CA GLY A 115 8.10 2.30 23.89
C GLY A 115 9.35 2.10 23.03
N GLY A 116 10.36 1.49 23.63
CA GLY A 116 11.62 1.11 23.00
C GLY A 116 12.08 -0.24 23.52
N GLY A 117 12.70 -1.05 22.67
CA GLY A 117 13.04 -2.44 23.01
C GLY A 117 11.84 -3.38 22.82
N THR A 118 11.74 -4.40 23.63
CA THR A 118 10.56 -5.28 23.71
C THR A 118 9.78 -4.93 24.98
N PRO A 119 8.45 -5.10 25.01
CA PRO A 119 7.67 -4.90 26.22
C PRO A 119 8.21 -5.76 27.37
N SER A 120 8.34 -5.18 28.56
CA SER A 120 8.78 -5.91 29.76
C SER A 120 7.80 -7.02 30.15
N LYS A 121 6.51 -6.82 29.84
CA LYS A 121 5.45 -7.80 29.96
C LYS A 121 4.70 -7.87 28.64
N TRP A 122 4.70 -9.05 28.04
CA TRP A 122 3.87 -9.33 26.86
C TRP A 122 2.46 -9.68 27.27
N GLU A 123 1.46 -9.06 26.65
CA GLU A 123 0.05 -9.26 26.93
C GLU A 123 -0.68 -9.69 25.65
N GLU A 124 -1.07 -10.97 25.58
CA GLU A 124 -1.76 -11.51 24.40
C GLU A 124 -3.07 -10.77 24.08
N SER A 125 -3.73 -10.19 25.06
CA SER A 125 -4.95 -9.40 24.87
C SER A 125 -4.75 -8.11 24.06
N LYS A 126 -3.49 -7.67 23.91
CA LYS A 126 -3.11 -6.50 23.11
C LYS A 126 -2.72 -6.86 21.66
N VAL A 127 -2.67 -8.14 21.34
CA VAL A 127 -2.41 -8.61 19.97
C VAL A 127 -3.72 -8.61 19.19
N VAL A 128 -3.86 -7.68 18.25
CA VAL A 128 -5.07 -7.58 17.40
C VAL A 128 -5.05 -8.56 16.25
N ALA A 129 -3.87 -8.84 15.71
CA ALA A 129 -3.66 -9.85 14.68
C ALA A 129 -2.27 -10.48 14.81
N SER A 130 -2.15 -11.73 14.42
CA SER A 130 -0.88 -12.44 14.31
C SER A 130 -0.93 -13.46 13.18
N LEU A 131 0.19 -13.68 12.51
CA LEU A 131 0.32 -14.69 11.48
C LEU A 131 1.75 -15.19 11.38
N SER A 132 1.91 -16.41 10.84
CA SER A 132 3.21 -16.97 10.49
C SER A 132 3.46 -16.80 9.01
N VAL A 133 4.61 -16.29 8.65
CA VAL A 133 5.02 -16.02 7.25
C VAL A 133 6.36 -16.69 6.93
N PRO A 134 6.53 -17.22 5.71
CA PRO A 134 7.76 -17.88 5.30
C PRO A 134 8.91 -16.87 5.12
N VAL A 135 10.12 -17.38 5.32
CA VAL A 135 11.38 -16.65 5.02
C VAL A 135 11.79 -16.93 3.59
N TYR A 136 12.03 -15.88 2.84
CA TYR A 136 12.65 -15.93 1.52
C TYR A 136 14.11 -15.46 1.62
N LYS A 137 15.02 -16.30 1.12
CA LYS A 137 16.45 -15.95 1.04
C LYS A 137 16.70 -15.08 -0.19
N MET A 138 17.51 -14.04 0.02
CA MET A 138 17.94 -13.11 -1.03
C MET A 138 19.40 -13.38 -1.40
N ASP A 139 19.72 -13.29 -2.68
CA ASP A 139 21.09 -13.50 -3.18
C ASP A 139 22.04 -12.37 -2.77
N MET A 140 21.50 -11.15 -2.67
CA MET A 140 22.27 -9.96 -2.27
C MET A 140 21.88 -9.51 -0.86
N PRO A 141 22.86 -9.27 0.04
CA PRO A 141 22.58 -8.77 1.36
C PRO A 141 22.14 -7.30 1.32
N VAL A 142 21.14 -6.96 2.11
CA VAL A 142 20.66 -5.59 2.32
C VAL A 142 21.25 -5.06 3.62
N GLU A 143 22.15 -4.10 3.53
CA GLU A 143 22.90 -3.53 4.66
C GLU A 143 21.99 -2.84 5.69
N THR A 144 21.01 -2.06 5.20
CA THR A 144 20.13 -1.26 6.03
C THR A 144 18.77 -1.92 6.17
N PHE A 145 18.30 -2.15 7.39
CA PHE A 145 16.95 -2.62 7.67
C PHE A 145 15.92 -1.79 6.90
N THR A 146 15.08 -2.45 6.12
CA THR A 146 14.11 -1.80 5.24
C THR A 146 12.75 -2.45 5.38
N ILE A 147 11.72 -1.61 5.48
CA ILE A 147 10.32 -2.03 5.35
C ILE A 147 9.77 -1.44 4.06
N THR A 148 9.06 -2.24 3.30
CA THR A 148 8.41 -1.88 2.03
C THR A 148 6.92 -2.20 2.08
N VAL A 149 6.18 -1.74 1.08
CA VAL A 149 4.84 -2.23 0.77
C VAL A 149 4.91 -2.75 -0.66
N ASP A 150 4.79 -4.07 -0.79
CA ASP A 150 5.02 -4.82 -2.01
C ASP A 150 3.70 -5.46 -2.50
N ASP A 151 3.68 -5.97 -3.74
CA ASP A 151 2.53 -6.65 -4.34
C ASP A 151 1.24 -5.82 -4.24
N VAL A 152 1.34 -4.53 -4.50
CA VAL A 152 0.23 -3.59 -4.35
C VAL A 152 -0.85 -3.87 -5.39
N MET A 153 -2.02 -4.26 -4.91
CA MET A 153 -3.24 -4.52 -5.70
C MET A 153 -4.39 -3.65 -5.21
N SER A 154 -5.52 -3.67 -5.92
CA SER A 154 -6.73 -2.94 -5.52
C SER A 154 -7.26 -3.35 -4.14
N ASN A 155 -7.12 -4.61 -3.76
CA ASN A 155 -7.71 -5.18 -2.55
C ASN A 155 -6.69 -5.60 -1.49
N GLY A 156 -5.40 -5.31 -1.67
CA GLY A 156 -4.39 -5.72 -0.70
C GLY A 156 -2.96 -5.48 -1.17
N ALA A 157 -2.04 -5.77 -0.27
CA ALA A 157 -0.60 -5.68 -0.47
C ALA A 157 0.13 -6.58 0.54
N SER A 158 1.45 -6.56 0.51
CA SER A 158 2.30 -7.21 1.50
C SER A 158 3.20 -6.17 2.17
N ILE A 159 3.35 -6.23 3.50
CA ILE A 159 4.41 -5.51 4.19
C ILE A 159 5.68 -6.34 4.04
N GLY A 160 6.64 -5.85 3.26
CA GLY A 160 7.96 -6.46 3.11
C GLY A 160 8.87 -6.06 4.26
N ILE A 161 9.56 -7.01 4.88
CA ILE A 161 10.59 -6.78 5.90
C ILE A 161 11.90 -7.37 5.37
N ILE A 162 12.89 -6.51 5.17
CA ILE A 162 14.13 -6.83 4.45
C ILE A 162 15.34 -6.45 5.30
N TRP A 163 16.21 -7.38 5.57
CA TRP A 163 17.52 -7.13 6.15
C TRP A 163 18.45 -8.32 5.94
N GLU A 164 19.74 -8.05 5.77
CA GLU A 164 20.73 -9.10 5.44
C GLU A 164 20.30 -9.86 4.17
N ASN A 165 20.33 -11.16 4.17
CA ASN A 165 19.84 -12.03 3.06
C ASN A 165 18.40 -12.53 3.30
N THR A 166 17.58 -11.78 4.03
CA THR A 166 16.25 -12.23 4.47
C THR A 166 15.18 -11.26 4.02
N TYR A 167 14.16 -11.81 3.40
CA TYR A 167 12.89 -11.13 3.08
C TYR A 167 11.73 -11.93 3.67
N VAL A 168 10.79 -11.26 4.31
CA VAL A 168 9.50 -11.81 4.67
C VAL A 168 8.40 -10.88 4.18
N ALA A 169 7.31 -11.44 3.69
CA ALA A 169 6.14 -10.72 3.22
C ALA A 169 4.95 -11.00 4.15
N VAL A 170 4.36 -9.94 4.68
CA VAL A 170 3.19 -10.01 5.58
C VAL A 170 1.97 -9.54 4.80
N PRO A 171 1.12 -10.44 4.27
CA PRO A 171 -0.02 -10.06 3.46
C PRO A 171 -1.12 -9.43 4.30
N PHE A 172 -1.78 -8.44 3.72
CA PHE A 172 -3.00 -7.83 4.26
C PHE A 172 -3.96 -7.47 3.14
N THR A 173 -5.25 -7.39 3.45
CA THR A 173 -6.27 -6.92 2.52
C THR A 173 -6.98 -5.69 3.04
N VAL A 174 -7.47 -4.87 2.11
CA VAL A 174 -8.16 -3.61 2.36
C VAL A 174 -9.59 -3.66 1.82
N PRO A 175 -10.54 -2.87 2.37
CA PRO A 175 -11.96 -2.98 2.04
C PRO A 175 -12.35 -2.25 0.74
N THR A 176 -11.44 -2.13 -0.24
CA THR A 176 -11.67 -1.39 -1.48
C THR A 176 -12.96 -1.83 -2.16
N ASP A 177 -13.16 -3.15 -2.29
CA ASP A 177 -14.34 -3.68 -2.98
C ASP A 177 -15.64 -3.24 -2.31
N ALA A 178 -15.74 -3.37 -1.00
CA ALA A 178 -16.94 -2.96 -0.24
C ALA A 178 -17.18 -1.44 -0.37
N THR A 179 -16.11 -0.64 -0.28
CA THR A 179 -16.18 0.83 -0.39
C THR A 179 -16.63 1.27 -1.78
N VAL A 180 -16.06 0.66 -2.83
CA VAL A 180 -16.43 0.98 -4.23
C VAL A 180 -17.87 0.54 -4.52
N MET A 181 -18.29 -0.65 -4.06
CA MET A 181 -19.66 -1.12 -4.24
C MET A 181 -20.68 -0.18 -3.58
N GLN A 182 -20.40 0.26 -2.34
CA GLN A 182 -21.23 1.23 -1.66
C GLN A 182 -21.30 2.59 -2.40
N SER A 183 -20.17 3.04 -2.94
CA SER A 183 -20.10 4.27 -3.75
C SER A 183 -20.90 4.15 -5.04
N ILE A 184 -20.81 3.01 -5.74
CA ILE A 184 -21.57 2.71 -6.95
C ILE A 184 -23.07 2.72 -6.65
N ASP A 185 -23.51 2.01 -5.61
CA ASP A 185 -24.92 1.98 -5.22
C ASP A 185 -25.46 3.38 -4.90
N LYS A 186 -24.65 4.20 -4.22
CA LYS A 186 -25.01 5.58 -3.92
C LYS A 186 -25.09 6.45 -5.17
N ALA A 187 -24.13 6.34 -6.08
CA ALA A 187 -24.11 7.13 -7.32
C ALA A 187 -25.25 6.75 -8.28
N LEU A 188 -25.56 5.46 -8.37
CA LEU A 188 -26.60 4.96 -9.28
C LEU A 188 -28.03 5.31 -8.86
N ASN A 189 -28.24 5.94 -7.71
CA ASN A 189 -29.53 6.56 -7.33
C ASN A 189 -29.81 7.90 -8.04
N GLY A 190 -28.91 8.36 -8.94
CA GLY A 190 -29.07 9.56 -9.77
C GLY A 190 -27.83 9.82 -10.62
N PRO A 191 -27.43 8.85 -11.48
CA PRO A 191 -26.04 8.80 -11.95
C PRO A 191 -25.78 9.66 -13.19
N THR A 192 -24.55 10.18 -13.26
CA THR A 192 -23.95 10.79 -14.44
C THR A 192 -23.37 9.75 -15.41
N ALA A 193 -23.03 10.15 -16.63
CA ALA A 193 -22.32 9.29 -17.59
C ALA A 193 -21.01 8.75 -17.01
N ASP A 194 -20.27 9.58 -16.24
CA ASP A 194 -18.99 9.20 -15.64
C ASP A 194 -19.15 8.16 -14.52
N ASP A 195 -20.24 8.24 -13.74
CA ASP A 195 -20.57 7.25 -12.72
C ASP A 195 -20.80 5.87 -13.34
N TYR A 196 -21.61 5.82 -14.41
CA TYR A 196 -21.83 4.57 -15.15
C TYR A 196 -20.56 4.03 -15.78
N TYR A 197 -19.71 4.90 -16.34
CA TYR A 197 -18.42 4.52 -16.92
C TYR A 197 -17.52 3.91 -15.86
N ALA A 198 -17.31 4.59 -14.75
CA ALA A 198 -16.44 4.11 -13.67
C ALA A 198 -16.94 2.78 -13.08
N ALA A 199 -18.25 2.66 -12.86
CA ALA A 199 -18.86 1.42 -12.39
C ALA A 199 -18.64 0.26 -13.35
N ALA A 200 -18.84 0.49 -14.66
CA ALA A 200 -18.67 -0.53 -15.70
C ALA A 200 -17.22 -1.01 -15.80
N VAL A 201 -16.25 -0.09 -15.77
CA VAL A 201 -14.82 -0.42 -15.82
C VAL A 201 -14.42 -1.23 -14.58
N TYR A 202 -14.82 -0.79 -13.38
CA TYR A 202 -14.52 -1.51 -12.15
C TYR A 202 -15.09 -2.95 -12.16
N TYR A 203 -16.36 -3.13 -12.55
CA TYR A 203 -16.97 -4.45 -12.63
C TYR A 203 -16.23 -5.38 -13.60
N SER A 204 -15.79 -4.83 -14.73
CA SER A 204 -15.06 -5.59 -15.73
C SER A 204 -13.65 -5.95 -15.27
N SER A 205 -12.91 -5.02 -14.65
CA SER A 205 -11.52 -5.25 -14.17
C SER A 205 -11.49 -6.27 -13.04
N GLU A 206 -12.40 -6.15 -12.07
CA GLU A 206 -12.46 -7.01 -10.88
C GLU A 206 -13.23 -8.33 -11.12
N GLY A 207 -13.55 -8.67 -12.37
CA GLY A 207 -14.17 -9.95 -12.71
C GLY A 207 -15.58 -10.14 -12.15
N LYS A 208 -16.30 -9.04 -11.89
CA LYS A 208 -17.69 -9.07 -11.41
C LYS A 208 -18.66 -9.36 -12.55
N ASP A 209 -19.97 -9.12 -12.32
CA ASP A 209 -21.02 -9.36 -13.32
C ASP A 209 -20.77 -8.55 -14.61
N ILE A 210 -20.29 -9.25 -15.65
CA ILE A 210 -19.95 -8.64 -16.94
C ILE A 210 -21.18 -8.11 -17.68
N ASN A 211 -22.38 -8.66 -17.44
CA ASN A 211 -23.59 -8.17 -18.07
C ASN A 211 -24.01 -6.82 -17.49
N LYS A 212 -23.86 -6.63 -16.18
CA LYS A 212 -24.02 -5.30 -15.56
C LYS A 212 -22.99 -4.30 -16.08
N ALA A 213 -21.72 -4.70 -16.19
CA ALA A 213 -20.69 -3.86 -16.77
C ALA A 213 -21.03 -3.44 -18.20
N LYS A 214 -21.54 -4.36 -19.04
CA LYS A 214 -22.02 -4.09 -20.40
C LYS A 214 -23.18 -3.09 -20.41
N GLU A 215 -24.17 -3.29 -19.54
CA GLU A 215 -25.34 -2.40 -19.43
C GLU A 215 -24.91 -0.97 -19.05
N TRP A 216 -24.12 -0.83 -18.00
CA TRP A 216 -23.66 0.47 -17.51
C TRP A 216 -22.73 1.18 -18.50
N MET A 217 -21.84 0.46 -19.18
CA MET A 217 -21.02 1.01 -20.25
C MET A 217 -21.89 1.52 -21.39
N GLY A 218 -22.94 0.79 -21.76
CA GLY A 218 -23.92 1.24 -22.76
C GLY A 218 -24.61 2.54 -22.36
N LYS A 219 -25.06 2.67 -21.10
CA LYS A 219 -25.64 3.91 -20.54
C LYS A 219 -24.62 5.05 -20.57
N ALA A 220 -23.39 4.81 -20.09
CA ALA A 220 -22.33 5.82 -20.09
C ALA A 220 -22.11 6.41 -21.48
N ILE A 221 -21.93 5.56 -22.48
CA ILE A 221 -21.72 5.98 -23.88
C ILE A 221 -22.95 6.72 -24.42
N SER A 222 -24.17 6.28 -24.12
CA SER A 222 -25.39 6.93 -24.61
C SER A 222 -25.66 8.29 -23.98
N MET A 223 -25.19 8.53 -22.75
CA MET A 223 -25.32 9.80 -22.04
C MET A 223 -24.21 10.80 -22.39
N THR A 224 -23.15 10.37 -23.04
CA THR A 224 -22.00 11.20 -23.42
C THR A 224 -22.19 11.71 -24.86
N GLU A 225 -22.27 13.04 -25.04
CA GLU A 225 -22.46 13.66 -26.35
C GLU A 225 -21.35 13.30 -27.36
N LYS A 226 -20.10 13.34 -26.88
CA LYS A 226 -18.91 12.99 -27.69
C LYS A 226 -18.01 12.03 -26.91
N PRO A 227 -18.30 10.72 -26.93
CA PRO A 227 -17.45 9.75 -26.23
C PRO A 227 -16.03 9.78 -26.78
N ALA A 228 -15.07 9.82 -25.87
CA ALA A 228 -13.65 9.83 -26.21
C ALA A 228 -13.16 8.42 -26.64
N PHE A 229 -12.05 8.36 -27.38
CA PHE A 229 -11.51 7.10 -27.87
C PHE A 229 -11.20 6.10 -26.74
N TRP A 230 -10.75 6.54 -25.58
CA TRP A 230 -10.52 5.66 -24.42
C TRP A 230 -11.81 5.08 -23.85
N GLN A 231 -12.93 5.77 -23.90
CA GLN A 231 -14.24 5.25 -23.50
C GLN A 231 -14.69 4.15 -24.44
N PHE A 232 -14.58 4.36 -25.76
CA PHE A 232 -14.83 3.32 -26.76
C PHE A 232 -13.87 2.11 -26.60
N ARG A 233 -12.62 2.35 -26.21
CA ARG A 233 -11.68 1.26 -25.91
C ARG A 233 -12.20 0.39 -24.76
N GLN A 234 -12.60 0.97 -23.64
CA GLN A 234 -13.17 0.22 -22.51
C GLN A 234 -14.46 -0.49 -22.90
N GLN A 235 -15.33 0.17 -23.67
CA GLN A 235 -16.52 -0.46 -24.21
C GLN A 235 -16.18 -1.70 -25.03
N SER A 236 -15.19 -1.63 -25.90
CA SER A 236 -14.80 -2.77 -26.75
C SER A 236 -14.34 -3.95 -25.93
N LEU A 237 -13.55 -3.72 -24.88
CA LEU A 237 -13.05 -4.77 -23.98
C LEU A 237 -14.18 -5.44 -23.18
N ILE A 238 -15.12 -4.63 -22.65
CA ILE A 238 -16.27 -5.13 -21.90
C ILE A 238 -17.19 -5.96 -22.79
N LEU A 239 -17.47 -5.50 -24.00
CA LEU A 239 -18.29 -6.23 -24.99
C LEU A 239 -17.63 -7.55 -25.37
N ALA A 240 -16.33 -7.57 -25.64
CA ALA A 240 -15.58 -8.80 -25.94
C ALA A 240 -15.67 -9.81 -24.77
N LYS A 241 -15.46 -9.33 -23.54
CA LYS A 241 -15.53 -10.15 -22.34
C LYS A 241 -16.96 -10.69 -22.09
N ALA A 242 -17.99 -9.92 -22.49
CA ALA A 242 -19.39 -10.35 -22.44
C ALA A 242 -19.81 -11.24 -23.62
N GLY A 243 -18.90 -11.62 -24.52
CA GLY A 243 -19.18 -12.46 -25.69
C GLY A 243 -19.81 -11.73 -26.89
N ASP A 244 -20.00 -10.42 -26.80
CA ASP A 244 -20.52 -9.59 -27.89
C ASP A 244 -19.38 -9.17 -28.84
N LYS A 245 -18.90 -10.13 -29.58
CA LYS A 245 -17.76 -9.95 -30.50
C LYS A 245 -18.00 -8.88 -31.57
N LYS A 246 -19.25 -8.83 -32.11
CA LYS A 246 -19.62 -7.84 -33.12
C LYS A 246 -19.56 -6.40 -32.55
N GLY A 247 -20.21 -6.18 -31.42
CA GLY A 247 -20.18 -4.89 -30.74
C GLY A 247 -18.77 -4.49 -30.29
N ALA A 248 -17.95 -5.46 -29.85
CA ALA A 248 -16.55 -5.22 -29.49
C ALA A 248 -15.72 -4.69 -30.65
N ILE A 249 -15.86 -5.28 -31.85
CA ILE A 249 -15.17 -4.84 -33.06
C ILE A 249 -15.63 -3.44 -33.47
N GLU A 250 -16.93 -3.14 -33.43
CA GLU A 250 -17.45 -1.82 -33.78
C GLU A 250 -16.93 -0.74 -32.81
N ALA A 251 -16.92 -0.99 -31.51
CA ALA A 251 -16.40 -0.08 -30.51
C ALA A 251 -14.86 0.12 -30.66
N ALA A 252 -14.11 -0.95 -30.94
CA ALA A 252 -12.68 -0.87 -31.18
C ALA A 252 -12.34 -0.04 -32.43
N LYS A 253 -13.11 -0.14 -33.49
CA LYS A 253 -12.94 0.72 -34.70
C LYS A 253 -13.19 2.19 -34.38
N LYS A 254 -14.20 2.52 -33.56
CA LYS A 254 -14.44 3.91 -33.12
C LYS A 254 -13.27 4.41 -32.27
N SER A 255 -12.79 3.58 -31.33
CA SER A 255 -11.61 3.90 -30.54
C SER A 255 -10.36 4.12 -31.40
N LEU A 256 -10.13 3.25 -32.40
CA LEU A 256 -9.00 3.38 -33.32
C LEU A 256 -9.05 4.69 -34.12
N ALA A 257 -10.22 5.04 -34.66
CA ALA A 257 -10.40 6.28 -35.39
C ALA A 257 -10.08 7.51 -34.54
N GLY A 258 -10.66 7.62 -33.34
CA GLY A 258 -10.39 8.74 -32.43
C GLY A 258 -8.94 8.76 -31.91
N ALA A 259 -8.34 7.60 -31.66
CA ALA A 259 -6.92 7.53 -31.27
C ALA A 259 -5.99 7.96 -32.43
N THR A 260 -6.34 7.65 -33.67
CA THR A 260 -5.59 8.08 -34.87
C THR A 260 -5.67 9.60 -35.07
N GLU A 261 -6.87 10.16 -34.91
CA GLU A 261 -7.08 11.62 -34.95
C GLU A 261 -6.29 12.34 -33.85
N ALA A 262 -6.23 11.76 -32.67
CA ALA A 262 -5.48 12.30 -31.52
C ALA A 262 -3.97 12.01 -31.58
N GLY A 263 -3.47 11.22 -32.53
CA GLY A 263 -2.05 10.83 -32.64
C GLY A 263 -1.60 9.92 -31.47
N ASN A 264 -2.50 9.19 -30.81
CA ASN A 264 -2.17 8.34 -29.67
C ASN A 264 -1.75 6.93 -30.13
N ASN A 265 -0.44 6.74 -30.30
CA ASN A 265 0.14 5.51 -30.83
C ASN A 265 -0.13 4.27 -29.95
N ASP A 266 -0.23 4.42 -28.63
CA ASP A 266 -0.50 3.29 -27.71
C ASP A 266 -1.90 2.73 -27.94
N TYR A 267 -2.91 3.62 -28.01
CA TYR A 267 -4.28 3.20 -28.27
C TYR A 267 -4.47 2.70 -29.70
N ILE A 268 -3.77 3.25 -30.69
CA ILE A 268 -3.74 2.75 -32.07
C ILE A 268 -3.25 1.29 -32.07
N LYS A 269 -2.12 1.03 -31.42
CA LYS A 269 -1.56 -0.33 -31.32
C LYS A 269 -2.53 -1.28 -30.60
N MET A 270 -3.01 -0.91 -29.40
CA MET A 270 -3.91 -1.74 -28.61
C MET A 270 -5.20 -2.10 -29.36
N ASN A 271 -5.78 -1.17 -30.09
CA ASN A 271 -6.99 -1.43 -30.88
C ASN A 271 -6.72 -2.35 -32.07
N ASN A 272 -5.62 -2.16 -32.79
CA ASN A 272 -5.24 -3.03 -33.90
C ASN A 272 -4.99 -4.47 -33.44
N ASP A 273 -4.29 -4.64 -32.30
CA ASP A 273 -4.03 -5.96 -31.71
C ASP A 273 -5.36 -6.67 -31.38
N SER A 274 -6.30 -5.99 -30.74
CA SER A 274 -7.61 -6.56 -30.41
C SER A 274 -8.48 -6.84 -31.66
N LEU A 275 -8.49 -5.95 -32.66
CA LEU A 275 -9.22 -6.19 -33.91
C LEU A 275 -8.68 -7.42 -34.63
N LYS A 276 -7.37 -7.62 -34.64
CA LYS A 276 -6.74 -8.82 -35.20
C LYS A 276 -7.12 -10.07 -34.42
N GLU A 277 -7.05 -10.04 -33.10
CA GLU A 277 -7.44 -11.14 -32.21
C GLU A 277 -8.91 -11.54 -32.43
N TRP A 278 -9.79 -10.55 -32.55
CA TRP A 278 -11.23 -10.80 -32.75
C TRP A 278 -11.60 -11.08 -34.21
N GLY A 279 -10.63 -11.21 -35.10
CA GLY A 279 -10.83 -11.62 -36.47
C GLY A 279 -11.58 -10.58 -37.33
N SER A 280 -11.39 -9.28 -37.05
CA SER A 280 -11.79 -8.21 -37.97
C SER A 280 -10.80 -8.13 -39.12
N LYS A 281 -11.32 -8.28 -40.34
CA LYS A 281 -10.56 -7.99 -41.57
C LYS A 281 -10.50 -6.49 -41.82
#